data_51235875e9fec738dfa7263ebcb581bf
#
_entry.id   51235875e9fec738dfa7263ebcb581bf
#
_cell.length_a   1.000
_cell.length_b   1.000
_cell.length_c   1.000
_cell.angle_alpha   90.00
_cell.angle_beta   90.00
_cell.angle_gamma   90.00
#
_symmetry.space_group_name_H-M   'P 1'
#
loop_
_entity.id
_entity.type
_entity.pdbx_description
1 polymer ?
#
loop_
_entity_poly.entity_id
_entity_poly.type
_entity_poly.pdbx_seq_one_letter_code
_entity_poly.pdbx_strand_id
1 'polypeptide(L)'
;MNLLSKIRSELGQLSYSFKRRNTPKLWRDQVEAIRFLKVHNLPAPHLKGPRQEVWAVSVVKNELDILPSVLDPFFAQGIDRIIVADNLSTDGTREYLRQRANEDSRLIFAEDNCDRHIQSEKITYLSHLAWRSGARWIIPFDGDEFWYAEDEKLGDFLRNAPDNMGIYYAGFHHTVPTVDSPENIVDTELVMDASYPFPGKCAFRSHPFAVVIPGNHDVCRLGDIEQRLEIVHLQYRGIAQIARKVRVGTETSRRTGEDLSYFAPHWEAGSKLSDAEIAEVWENISHGRPDERIKFVAEGPIVHGKFLKWNYWNEDGSIPKGDA
;
A
#
# COMPACT_ATOMS: atom_id res chain seq x y z
N MET A 1 2.14 -7.51 30.67
CA MET A 1 0.64 -7.57 30.61
C MET A 1 0.22 -8.94 31.15
N ASN A 2 -0.69 -9.02 32.14
CA ASN A 2 -1.13 -10.31 32.68
C ASN A 2 -2.13 -10.99 31.72
N LEU A 3 -2.37 -12.30 31.87
CA LEU A 3 -3.22 -13.09 30.98
C LEU A 3 -4.66 -12.53 30.87
N LEU A 4 -5.22 -12.06 31.99
CA LEU A 4 -6.57 -11.48 32.01
C LEU A 4 -6.67 -10.19 31.18
N SER A 5 -5.65 -9.32 31.26
CA SER A 5 -5.57 -8.11 30.45
C SER A 5 -5.49 -8.43 28.96
N LYS A 6 -4.72 -9.46 28.58
CA LYS A 6 -4.62 -9.92 27.20
C LYS A 6 -5.95 -10.46 26.67
N ILE A 7 -6.62 -11.32 27.44
CA ILE A 7 -7.95 -11.85 27.06
C ILE A 7 -8.97 -10.71 26.89
N ARG A 8 -8.96 -9.72 27.80
CA ARG A 8 -9.87 -8.57 27.72
C ARG A 8 -9.63 -7.72 26.47
N SER A 9 -8.36 -7.52 26.09
CA SER A 9 -7.99 -6.81 24.86
C SER A 9 -8.49 -7.57 23.60
N GLU A 10 -8.30 -8.88 23.56
CA GLU A 10 -8.74 -9.71 22.43
C GLU A 10 -10.27 -9.71 22.26
N LEU A 11 -11.03 -9.84 23.36
CA LEU A 11 -12.48 -9.73 23.36
C LEU A 11 -12.96 -8.32 22.96
N GLY A 12 -12.25 -7.30 23.42
CA GLY A 12 -12.50 -5.91 23.04
C GLY A 12 -12.34 -5.69 21.53
N GLN A 13 -11.28 -6.27 20.93
CA GLN A 13 -11.04 -6.22 19.50
C GLN A 13 -12.18 -6.85 18.69
N LEU A 14 -12.69 -8.02 19.12
CA LEU A 14 -13.85 -8.65 18.49
C LEU A 14 -15.06 -7.73 18.50
N SER A 15 -15.42 -7.19 19.67
CA SER A 15 -16.55 -6.27 19.81
C SER A 15 -16.39 -4.99 18.98
N TYR A 16 -15.20 -4.44 18.94
CA TYR A 16 -14.88 -3.23 18.18
C TYR A 16 -15.03 -3.47 16.67
N SER A 17 -14.48 -4.55 16.16
CA SER A 17 -14.57 -4.94 14.75
C SER A 17 -16.01 -5.22 14.33
N PHE A 18 -16.77 -5.89 15.19
CA PHE A 18 -18.19 -6.18 14.94
C PHE A 18 -19.02 -4.89 14.83
N LYS A 19 -18.80 -3.92 15.73
CA LYS A 19 -19.49 -2.63 15.67
C LYS A 19 -19.19 -1.86 14.38
N ARG A 20 -17.96 -1.92 13.89
CA ARG A 20 -17.54 -1.24 12.65
C ARG A 20 -18.11 -1.89 11.38
N ARG A 21 -18.41 -3.20 11.42
CA ARG A 21 -18.83 -4.00 10.26
C ARG A 21 -20.32 -4.35 10.21
N ASN A 22 -21.14 -3.80 11.06
CA ASN A 22 -22.53 -4.23 11.20
C ASN A 22 -23.45 -3.71 10.07
N THR A 23 -23.08 -4.00 8.80
CA THR A 23 -23.97 -3.75 7.65
C THR A 23 -24.04 -4.97 6.73
N PRO A 24 -25.23 -5.33 6.19
CA PRO A 24 -25.36 -6.43 5.24
C PRO A 24 -24.51 -6.27 3.97
N LYS A 25 -24.25 -5.02 3.53
CA LYS A 25 -23.39 -4.73 2.38
C LYS A 25 -21.97 -5.20 2.63
N LEU A 26 -21.36 -4.83 3.77
CA LEU A 26 -19.98 -5.19 4.10
C LEU A 26 -19.80 -6.71 4.23
N TRP A 27 -20.77 -7.42 4.75
CA TRP A 27 -20.75 -8.89 4.80
C TRP A 27 -20.76 -9.52 3.41
N ARG A 28 -21.62 -9.03 2.51
CA ARG A 28 -21.68 -9.50 1.13
C ARG A 28 -20.35 -9.25 0.41
N ASP A 29 -19.81 -8.05 0.52
CA ASP A 29 -18.56 -7.65 -0.12
C ASP A 29 -17.39 -8.48 0.42
N GLN A 30 -17.37 -8.81 1.72
CA GLN A 30 -16.37 -9.72 2.30
C GLN A 30 -16.49 -11.16 1.75
N VAL A 31 -17.69 -11.68 1.60
CA VAL A 31 -17.94 -13.02 1.01
C VAL A 31 -17.46 -13.03 -0.44
N GLU A 32 -17.69 -11.96 -1.18
CA GLU A 32 -17.22 -11.80 -2.56
C GLU A 32 -15.69 -11.78 -2.63
N ALA A 33 -15.03 -10.99 -1.78
CA ALA A 33 -13.56 -10.99 -1.70
C ALA A 33 -13.01 -12.41 -1.45
N ILE A 34 -13.56 -13.14 -0.50
CA ILE A 34 -13.14 -14.53 -0.20
C ILE A 34 -13.37 -15.46 -1.40
N ARG A 35 -14.49 -15.30 -2.13
CA ARG A 35 -14.85 -16.16 -3.24
C ARG A 35 -13.95 -16.00 -4.45
N PHE A 36 -13.52 -14.78 -4.74
CA PHE A 36 -12.78 -14.45 -5.98
C PHE A 36 -11.27 -14.34 -5.80
N LEU A 37 -10.79 -14.29 -4.55
CA LEU A 37 -9.37 -14.31 -4.22
C LEU A 37 -8.87 -15.75 -4.04
N LYS A 38 -7.93 -16.16 -4.90
CA LYS A 38 -7.25 -17.45 -4.81
C LYS A 38 -5.77 -17.26 -4.51
N VAL A 39 -5.34 -17.58 -3.31
CA VAL A 39 -3.95 -17.47 -2.87
C VAL A 39 -3.22 -18.79 -3.13
N HIS A 40 -2.06 -18.73 -3.77
CA HIS A 40 -1.22 -19.88 -4.10
C HIS A 40 -0.08 -20.00 -3.09
N ASN A 41 0.29 -21.23 -2.74
CA ASN A 41 1.45 -21.55 -1.87
C ASN A 41 1.48 -20.81 -0.52
N LEU A 42 0.30 -20.52 0.04
CA LEU A 42 0.22 -19.92 1.37
C LEU A 42 0.82 -20.88 2.41
N PRO A 43 1.72 -20.41 3.30
CA PRO A 43 2.25 -21.24 4.38
C PRO A 43 1.17 -21.83 5.27
N ALA A 44 1.48 -22.97 5.87
CA ALA A 44 0.58 -23.65 6.79
C ALA A 44 0.18 -22.73 7.98
N PRO A 45 -0.98 -22.96 8.60
CA PRO A 45 -1.41 -22.19 9.76
C PRO A 45 -0.39 -22.24 10.91
N HIS A 46 -0.07 -21.09 11.48
CA HIS A 46 0.81 -20.98 12.64
C HIS A 46 0.05 -21.35 13.91
N LEU A 47 0.31 -22.55 14.41
CA LEU A 47 -0.45 -23.13 15.53
C LEU A 47 0.25 -22.99 16.90
N LYS A 48 1.56 -22.74 16.93
CA LYS A 48 2.35 -22.74 18.18
C LYS A 48 3.42 -21.66 18.20
N GLY A 49 3.69 -21.12 19.38
CA GLY A 49 4.73 -20.13 19.62
C GLY A 49 4.31 -18.68 19.31
N PRO A 50 5.18 -17.70 19.61
CA PRO A 50 4.94 -16.31 19.31
C PRO A 50 5.01 -16.04 17.80
N ARG A 51 4.14 -15.16 17.29
CA ARG A 51 4.29 -14.60 15.95
C ARG A 51 5.41 -13.58 15.93
N GLN A 52 6.26 -13.63 14.91
CA GLN A 52 7.40 -12.71 14.79
C GLN A 52 7.56 -12.11 13.40
N GLU A 53 6.99 -12.74 12.38
CA GLU A 53 7.14 -12.30 11.00
C GLU A 53 6.41 -10.98 10.71
N VAL A 54 7.02 -10.16 9.88
CA VAL A 54 6.43 -8.94 9.31
C VAL A 54 6.05 -9.24 7.87
N TRP A 55 4.76 -9.09 7.56
CA TRP A 55 4.22 -9.36 6.24
C TRP A 55 3.69 -8.08 5.60
N ALA A 56 3.79 -8.00 4.26
CA ALA A 56 3.08 -6.99 3.49
C ALA A 56 1.97 -7.63 2.66
N VAL A 57 0.90 -6.90 2.39
CA VAL A 57 -0.24 -7.38 1.59
C VAL A 57 -0.72 -6.31 0.64
N SER A 58 -0.99 -6.68 -0.61
CA SER A 58 -1.44 -5.74 -1.65
C SER A 58 -2.44 -6.37 -2.62
N VAL A 59 -3.24 -5.52 -3.25
CA VAL A 59 -4.01 -5.83 -4.45
C VAL A 59 -3.60 -4.84 -5.53
N VAL A 60 -3.08 -5.33 -6.63
CA VAL A 60 -2.51 -4.51 -7.71
C VAL A 60 -3.24 -4.73 -9.04
N LYS A 61 -3.18 -3.71 -9.91
CA LYS A 61 -3.72 -3.79 -11.26
C LYS A 61 -2.91 -2.94 -12.22
N ASN A 62 -2.26 -3.60 -13.21
CA ASN A 62 -1.46 -2.92 -14.24
C ASN A 62 -0.33 -2.06 -13.64
N GLU A 63 0.50 -2.64 -12.79
CA GLU A 63 1.63 -1.99 -12.11
C GLU A 63 2.98 -2.64 -12.46
N LEU A 64 3.10 -3.30 -13.62
CA LEU A 64 4.34 -3.97 -14.03
C LEU A 64 5.53 -3.01 -14.12
N ASP A 65 5.28 -1.75 -14.48
CA ASP A 65 6.27 -0.70 -14.63
C ASP A 65 6.97 -0.31 -13.31
N ILE A 66 6.34 -0.56 -12.16
CA ILE A 66 6.88 -0.13 -10.84
C ILE A 66 7.03 -1.28 -9.84
N LEU A 67 6.15 -2.27 -9.89
CA LEU A 67 6.05 -3.30 -8.88
C LEU A 67 7.37 -4.07 -8.62
N PRO A 68 8.21 -4.41 -9.64
CA PRO A 68 9.52 -5.00 -9.39
C PRO A 68 10.40 -4.14 -8.47
N SER A 69 10.40 -2.82 -8.70
CA SER A 69 11.16 -1.86 -7.91
C SER A 69 10.62 -1.65 -6.49
N VAL A 70 9.38 -2.00 -6.22
CA VAL A 70 8.77 -1.91 -4.88
C VAL A 70 9.02 -3.18 -4.06
N LEU A 71 8.96 -4.37 -4.68
CA LEU A 71 9.05 -5.64 -3.96
C LEU A 71 10.47 -5.91 -3.40
N ASP A 72 11.52 -5.62 -4.16
CA ASP A 72 12.89 -5.87 -3.74
C ASP A 72 13.29 -5.03 -2.52
N PRO A 73 12.99 -3.72 -2.43
CA PRO A 73 13.18 -2.92 -1.22
C PRO A 73 12.45 -3.44 0.01
N PHE A 74 11.22 -3.93 -0.11
CA PHE A 74 10.53 -4.53 1.03
C PHE A 74 11.33 -5.71 1.61
N PHE A 75 11.82 -6.62 0.77
CA PHE A 75 12.65 -7.74 1.23
C PHE A 75 14.00 -7.28 1.79
N ALA A 76 14.63 -6.28 1.18
CA ALA A 76 15.89 -5.70 1.66
C ALA A 76 15.75 -5.04 3.04
N GLN A 77 14.58 -4.48 3.32
CA GLN A 77 14.23 -3.89 4.62
C GLN A 77 13.74 -4.92 5.66
N GLY A 78 13.86 -6.21 5.37
CA GLY A 78 13.58 -7.27 6.33
C GLY A 78 12.10 -7.65 6.45
N ILE A 79 11.29 -7.41 5.42
CA ILE A 79 9.94 -7.97 5.34
C ILE A 79 10.07 -9.46 5.01
N ASP A 80 9.42 -10.31 5.82
CA ASP A 80 9.59 -11.75 5.73
C ASP A 80 8.79 -12.36 4.57
N ARG A 81 7.59 -11.83 4.32
CA ARG A 81 6.71 -12.31 3.24
C ARG A 81 5.83 -11.20 2.70
N ILE A 82 5.48 -11.34 1.42
CA ILE A 82 4.57 -10.40 0.75
C ILE A 82 3.49 -11.23 0.04
N ILE A 83 2.21 -10.90 0.27
CA ILE A 83 1.10 -11.42 -0.52
C ILE A 83 0.69 -10.34 -1.51
N VAL A 84 0.76 -10.62 -2.80
CA VAL A 84 0.26 -9.73 -3.84
C VAL A 84 -0.82 -10.41 -4.64
N ALA A 85 -2.00 -9.81 -4.66
CA ALA A 85 -3.13 -10.25 -5.47
C ALA A 85 -3.21 -9.41 -6.75
N ASP A 86 -3.13 -10.08 -7.90
CA ASP A 86 -3.33 -9.44 -9.19
C ASP A 86 -4.82 -9.33 -9.52
N ASN A 87 -5.32 -8.12 -9.69
CA ASN A 87 -6.71 -7.83 -10.01
C ASN A 87 -6.92 -7.63 -11.52
N LEU A 88 -6.94 -8.73 -12.27
CA LEU A 88 -7.24 -8.72 -13.71
C LEU A 88 -6.33 -7.78 -14.52
N SER A 89 -5.04 -7.79 -14.27
CA SER A 89 -4.05 -7.03 -15.04
C SER A 89 -3.93 -7.54 -16.48
N THR A 90 -3.56 -6.64 -17.37
CA THR A 90 -3.42 -6.89 -18.83
C THR A 90 -2.06 -6.45 -19.38
N ASP A 91 -1.16 -5.97 -18.52
CA ASP A 91 0.16 -5.42 -18.87
C ASP A 91 1.32 -6.39 -18.61
N GLY A 92 1.03 -7.62 -18.15
CA GLY A 92 2.04 -8.61 -17.76
C GLY A 92 2.30 -8.68 -16.26
N THR A 93 1.68 -7.85 -15.41
CA THR A 93 1.80 -7.88 -13.95
C THR A 93 1.54 -9.27 -13.37
N ARG A 94 0.49 -9.96 -13.84
CA ARG A 94 0.10 -11.31 -13.37
C ARG A 94 1.18 -12.34 -13.65
N GLU A 95 1.71 -12.33 -14.87
CA GLU A 95 2.76 -13.25 -15.32
C GLU A 95 4.04 -13.03 -14.52
N TYR A 96 4.43 -11.78 -14.33
CA TYR A 96 5.57 -11.40 -13.50
C TYR A 96 5.43 -11.91 -12.07
N LEU A 97 4.30 -11.65 -11.40
CA LEU A 97 4.06 -12.09 -10.02
C LEU A 97 4.08 -13.61 -9.88
N ARG A 98 3.49 -14.34 -10.84
CA ARG A 98 3.51 -15.79 -10.86
C ARG A 98 4.94 -16.35 -11.01
N GLN A 99 5.71 -15.79 -11.93
CA GLN A 99 7.10 -16.17 -12.13
C GLN A 99 7.92 -15.88 -10.88
N ARG A 100 7.87 -14.66 -10.35
CA ARG A 100 8.63 -14.22 -9.18
C ARG A 100 8.31 -15.07 -7.94
N ALA A 101 7.04 -15.44 -7.73
CA ALA A 101 6.64 -16.31 -6.62
C ALA A 101 7.16 -17.78 -6.76
N ASN A 102 7.47 -18.23 -7.96
CA ASN A 102 8.14 -19.50 -8.17
C ASN A 102 9.65 -19.44 -7.89
N GLU A 103 10.25 -18.28 -8.06
CA GLU A 103 11.69 -18.03 -7.85
C GLU A 103 12.00 -17.68 -6.38
N ASP A 104 11.09 -16.98 -5.70
CA ASP A 104 11.26 -16.51 -4.31
C ASP A 104 10.01 -16.86 -3.48
N SER A 105 10.12 -17.85 -2.61
CA SER A 105 9.02 -18.33 -1.76
C SER A 105 8.54 -17.31 -0.71
N ARG A 106 9.22 -16.19 -0.56
CA ARG A 106 8.77 -15.07 0.28
C ARG A 106 7.65 -14.27 -0.38
N LEU A 107 7.59 -14.26 -1.73
CA LEU A 107 6.46 -13.70 -2.47
C LEU A 107 5.37 -14.76 -2.63
N ILE A 108 4.18 -14.43 -2.20
CA ILE A 108 2.99 -15.26 -2.28
C ILE A 108 2.04 -14.63 -3.30
N PHE A 109 1.88 -15.28 -4.43
CA PHE A 109 1.01 -14.81 -5.49
C PHE A 109 -0.45 -15.16 -5.20
N ALA A 110 -1.36 -14.21 -5.48
CA ALA A 110 -2.80 -14.44 -5.46
C ALA A 110 -3.46 -13.94 -6.75
N GLU A 111 -4.50 -14.64 -7.17
CA GLU A 111 -5.39 -14.23 -8.25
C GLU A 111 -6.64 -13.59 -7.67
N ASP A 112 -6.92 -12.36 -8.05
CA ASP A 112 -8.17 -11.68 -7.76
C ASP A 112 -8.99 -11.54 -9.04
N ASN A 113 -10.04 -12.33 -9.15
CA ASN A 113 -10.93 -12.35 -10.31
C ASN A 113 -12.22 -11.54 -10.08
N CYS A 114 -12.26 -10.69 -9.05
CA CYS A 114 -13.35 -9.77 -8.77
C CYS A 114 -13.10 -8.43 -9.46
N ASP A 115 -13.96 -8.04 -10.39
CA ASP A 115 -13.89 -6.76 -11.11
C ASP A 115 -14.39 -5.56 -10.27
N ARG A 116 -15.03 -5.82 -9.10
CA ARG A 116 -15.49 -4.78 -8.19
C ARG A 116 -14.36 -4.18 -7.38
N HIS A 117 -14.44 -2.87 -7.14
CA HIS A 117 -13.50 -2.14 -6.28
C HIS A 117 -13.89 -2.29 -4.80
N ILE A 118 -13.66 -3.48 -4.23
CA ILE A 118 -13.84 -3.80 -2.81
C ILE A 118 -12.48 -4.01 -2.14
N GLN A 119 -11.59 -3.00 -2.28
CA GLN A 119 -10.20 -3.07 -1.81
C GLN A 119 -10.09 -3.39 -0.32
N SER A 120 -10.87 -2.72 0.53
CA SER A 120 -10.88 -2.93 1.98
C SER A 120 -11.12 -4.38 2.36
N GLU A 121 -12.10 -5.02 1.73
CA GLU A 121 -12.48 -6.41 2.01
C GLU A 121 -11.41 -7.40 1.52
N LYS A 122 -10.84 -7.14 0.35
CA LYS A 122 -9.75 -7.93 -0.23
C LYS A 122 -8.50 -7.86 0.65
N ILE A 123 -8.05 -6.66 1.00
CA ILE A 123 -6.88 -6.43 1.88
C ILE A 123 -7.13 -7.01 3.27
N THR A 124 -8.33 -6.85 3.82
CA THR A 124 -8.70 -7.47 5.11
C THR A 124 -8.60 -8.99 5.05
N TYR A 125 -9.08 -9.60 3.97
CA TYR A 125 -8.99 -11.05 3.80
C TYR A 125 -7.53 -11.54 3.69
N LEU A 126 -6.69 -10.88 2.88
CA LEU A 126 -5.26 -11.17 2.79
C LEU A 126 -4.56 -11.01 4.14
N SER A 127 -4.92 -9.97 4.89
CA SER A 127 -4.40 -9.74 6.25
C SER A 127 -4.77 -10.88 7.22
N HIS A 128 -5.98 -11.40 7.14
CA HIS A 128 -6.39 -12.55 7.96
C HIS A 128 -5.63 -13.82 7.57
N LEU A 129 -5.34 -14.02 6.29
CA LEU A 129 -4.50 -15.14 5.82
C LEU A 129 -3.06 -15.00 6.33
N ALA A 130 -2.47 -13.82 6.25
CA ALA A 130 -1.15 -13.52 6.80
C ALA A 130 -1.12 -13.77 8.32
N TRP A 131 -2.10 -13.28 9.07
CA TRP A 131 -2.23 -13.57 10.50
C TRP A 131 -2.31 -15.07 10.77
N ARG A 132 -3.14 -15.81 10.04
CA ARG A 132 -3.28 -17.25 10.19
C ARG A 132 -1.96 -17.98 9.98
N SER A 133 -1.14 -17.51 9.05
CA SER A 133 0.15 -18.09 8.68
C SER A 133 1.34 -17.60 9.51
N GLY A 134 1.15 -16.72 10.50
CA GLY A 134 2.19 -16.38 11.47
C GLY A 134 2.63 -14.90 11.51
N ALA A 135 2.06 -14.05 10.68
CA ALA A 135 2.39 -12.63 10.72
C ALA A 135 2.15 -12.04 12.10
N ARG A 136 3.12 -11.29 12.63
CA ARG A 136 2.99 -10.43 13.82
C ARG A 136 2.54 -9.03 13.42
N TRP A 137 3.11 -8.50 12.33
CA TRP A 137 2.78 -7.21 11.75
C TRP A 137 2.34 -7.37 10.31
N ILE A 138 1.45 -6.50 9.88
CA ILE A 138 0.94 -6.46 8.51
C ILE A 138 1.05 -5.02 8.00
N ILE A 139 1.56 -4.88 6.78
CA ILE A 139 1.67 -3.63 6.03
C ILE A 139 0.76 -3.76 4.81
N PRO A 140 -0.45 -3.20 4.82
CA PRO A 140 -1.20 -3.00 3.59
C PRO A 140 -0.52 -1.94 2.74
N PHE A 141 -0.20 -2.22 1.49
CA PHE A 141 0.48 -1.27 0.61
C PHE A 141 -0.15 -1.23 -0.78
N ASP A 142 -0.01 -0.11 -1.46
CA ASP A 142 -0.33 0.01 -2.88
C ASP A 142 0.93 -0.24 -3.72
N GLY A 143 0.79 -0.72 -4.96
CA GLY A 143 1.91 -1.19 -5.78
C GLY A 143 2.95 -0.12 -6.17
N ASP A 144 2.69 1.14 -5.84
CA ASP A 144 3.51 2.32 -6.12
C ASP A 144 4.04 3.02 -4.86
N GLU A 145 4.09 2.30 -3.71
CA GLU A 145 4.51 2.80 -2.41
C GLU A 145 5.81 2.18 -1.92
N PHE A 146 6.75 3.02 -1.51
CA PHE A 146 8.02 2.63 -0.90
C PHE A 146 8.00 3.00 0.58
N TRP A 147 7.89 1.99 1.42
CA TRP A 147 7.76 2.12 2.87
C TRP A 147 9.11 2.05 3.57
N TYR A 148 9.31 2.85 4.61
CA TYR A 148 10.50 2.82 5.44
C TYR A 148 10.24 3.34 6.86
N ALA A 149 11.14 2.98 7.78
CA ALA A 149 11.29 3.59 9.09
C ALA A 149 12.53 4.51 9.08
N GLU A 150 12.50 5.59 9.85
CA GLU A 150 13.47 6.67 9.73
C GLU A 150 14.92 6.24 10.03
N ASP A 151 15.14 5.44 11.08
CA ASP A 151 16.49 5.17 11.60
C ASP A 151 16.94 3.71 11.49
N GLU A 152 16.07 2.80 11.03
CA GLU A 152 16.36 1.37 10.97
C GLU A 152 15.58 0.67 9.86
N LYS A 153 15.90 -0.59 9.59
CA LYS A 153 15.12 -1.39 8.64
C LYS A 153 13.68 -1.53 9.11
N LEU A 154 12.73 -1.33 8.22
CA LEU A 154 11.29 -1.40 8.49
C LEU A 154 10.87 -2.68 9.22
N GLY A 155 11.41 -3.84 8.80
CA GLY A 155 11.12 -5.12 9.44
C GLY A 155 11.61 -5.19 10.88
N ASP A 156 12.79 -4.65 11.16
CA ASP A 156 13.38 -4.65 12.52
C ASP A 156 12.63 -3.66 13.43
N PHE A 157 12.31 -2.47 12.93
CA PHE A 157 11.46 -1.51 13.64
C PHE A 157 10.14 -2.14 14.10
N LEU A 158 9.44 -2.82 13.21
CA LEU A 158 8.16 -3.45 13.54
C LEU A 158 8.31 -4.65 14.47
N ARG A 159 9.39 -5.46 14.34
CA ARG A 159 9.66 -6.57 15.28
C ARG A 159 9.94 -6.10 16.68
N ASN A 160 10.66 -4.97 16.81
CA ASN A 160 11.05 -4.38 18.10
C ASN A 160 9.92 -3.57 18.76
N ALA A 161 8.79 -3.37 18.07
CA ALA A 161 7.66 -2.62 18.59
C ALA A 161 7.13 -3.17 19.93
N PRO A 162 6.79 -2.31 20.89
CA PRO A 162 6.22 -2.69 22.19
C PRO A 162 4.98 -3.57 22.06
N ASP A 163 4.73 -4.44 23.02
CA ASP A 163 3.60 -5.39 22.96
C ASP A 163 2.22 -4.73 22.97
N ASN A 164 2.09 -3.54 23.52
CA ASN A 164 0.88 -2.73 23.55
C ASN A 164 0.65 -1.93 22.26
N MET A 165 1.65 -1.78 21.39
CA MET A 165 1.53 -1.09 20.12
C MET A 165 0.57 -1.84 19.19
N GLY A 166 -0.43 -1.13 18.64
CA GLY A 166 -1.43 -1.65 17.74
C GLY A 166 -1.27 -1.19 16.30
N ILE A 167 -0.94 0.07 16.11
CA ILE A 167 -0.89 0.73 14.80
C ILE A 167 0.31 1.70 14.74
N TYR A 168 1.06 1.63 13.64
CA TYR A 168 1.96 2.69 13.22
C TYR A 168 1.41 3.35 11.96
N TYR A 169 1.15 4.65 12.02
CA TYR A 169 0.83 5.43 10.84
C TYR A 169 2.10 5.83 10.10
N ALA A 170 1.97 5.86 8.77
CA ALA A 170 2.98 6.34 7.85
C ALA A 170 2.48 7.62 7.19
N GLY A 171 3.25 8.70 7.27
CA GLY A 171 3.11 9.84 6.39
C GLY A 171 3.51 9.44 4.97
N PHE A 172 2.91 10.03 3.94
CA PHE A 172 3.37 9.75 2.60
C PHE A 172 3.75 11.01 1.82
N HIS A 173 4.82 10.88 1.04
CA HIS A 173 5.35 11.95 0.24
C HIS A 173 4.96 11.71 -1.21
N HIS A 174 4.20 12.65 -1.78
CA HIS A 174 3.93 12.63 -3.21
C HIS A 174 5.23 12.82 -3.98
N THR A 175 5.55 11.85 -4.82
CA THR A 175 6.81 11.80 -5.55
C THR A 175 6.57 11.53 -7.02
N VAL A 176 7.29 12.22 -7.87
CA VAL A 176 7.16 12.12 -9.33
C VAL A 176 8.56 12.05 -9.94
N PRO A 177 8.83 11.15 -10.91
CA PRO A 177 10.08 11.19 -11.64
C PRO A 177 10.17 12.44 -12.54
N THR A 178 11.37 12.97 -12.73
CA THR A 178 11.60 14.13 -13.58
C THR A 178 11.53 13.81 -15.08
N VAL A 179 11.59 12.53 -15.43
CA VAL A 179 11.49 12.04 -16.81
C VAL A 179 10.24 11.20 -17.00
N ASP A 180 9.65 11.30 -18.19
CA ASP A 180 8.46 10.53 -18.54
C ASP A 180 8.75 9.03 -18.65
N SER A 181 8.01 8.22 -17.91
CA SER A 181 8.04 6.75 -17.98
C SER A 181 9.47 6.17 -17.88
N PRO A 182 10.21 6.40 -16.80
CA PRO A 182 11.59 5.94 -16.67
C PRO A 182 11.69 4.42 -16.69
N GLU A 183 12.69 3.88 -17.38
CA GLU A 183 12.97 2.43 -17.40
C GLU A 183 13.39 1.89 -16.03
N ASN A 184 14.12 2.71 -15.25
CA ASN A 184 14.58 2.37 -13.91
C ASN A 184 14.29 3.52 -12.94
N ILE A 185 13.25 3.37 -12.13
CA ILE A 185 12.84 4.40 -11.16
C ILE A 185 13.91 4.64 -10.08
N VAL A 186 14.71 3.62 -9.76
CA VAL A 186 15.74 3.68 -8.69
C VAL A 186 16.84 4.68 -9.02
N ASP A 187 17.24 4.73 -10.30
CA ASP A 187 18.33 5.60 -10.78
C ASP A 187 17.81 6.93 -11.31
N THR A 188 16.51 7.11 -11.33
CA THR A 188 15.86 8.32 -11.84
C THR A 188 15.88 9.42 -10.80
N GLU A 189 16.10 10.66 -11.24
CA GLU A 189 15.90 11.83 -10.40
C GLU A 189 14.39 12.03 -10.13
N LEU A 190 14.07 12.27 -8.87
CA LEU A 190 12.71 12.40 -8.36
C LEU A 190 12.48 13.80 -7.81
N VAL A 191 11.29 14.27 -7.97
CA VAL A 191 10.74 15.45 -7.30
C VAL A 191 9.79 14.96 -6.22
N MET A 192 10.02 15.35 -4.98
CA MET A 192 9.25 14.90 -3.83
C MET A 192 8.72 16.07 -3.03
N ASP A 193 7.46 16.01 -2.65
CA ASP A 193 6.88 16.87 -1.63
C ASP A 193 7.27 16.35 -0.24
N ALA A 194 8.10 17.10 0.48
CA ALA A 194 8.56 16.72 1.82
C ALA A 194 7.50 16.97 2.92
N SER A 195 6.31 17.47 2.59
CA SER A 195 5.19 17.52 3.53
C SER A 195 4.62 16.13 3.81
N TYR A 196 3.81 16.02 4.86
CA TYR A 196 3.07 14.82 5.24
C TYR A 196 1.58 15.00 5.02
N PRO A 197 1.08 14.90 3.79
CA PRO A 197 -0.34 15.06 3.55
C PRO A 197 -1.14 13.97 4.29
N PHE A 198 -2.17 14.39 4.98
CA PHE A 198 -3.16 13.47 5.56
C PHE A 198 -4.25 13.16 4.51
N PRO A 199 -4.77 11.94 4.47
CA PRO A 199 -4.53 10.80 5.35
C PRO A 199 -3.31 9.97 4.91
N GLY A 200 -2.47 9.58 5.89
CA GLY A 200 -1.40 8.62 5.69
C GLY A 200 -1.91 7.19 5.50
N LYS A 201 -1.01 6.23 5.62
CA LYS A 201 -1.31 4.77 5.59
C LYS A 201 -1.00 4.16 6.94
N CYS A 202 -1.28 2.87 7.14
CA CYS A 202 -1.00 2.23 8.42
C CYS A 202 -0.40 0.83 8.29
N ALA A 203 0.62 0.54 9.12
CA ALA A 203 1.03 -0.81 9.47
C ALA A 203 0.39 -1.19 10.81
N PHE A 204 -0.01 -2.44 10.99
CA PHE A 204 -0.73 -2.83 12.20
C PHE A 204 -0.33 -4.20 12.71
N ARG A 205 -0.44 -4.37 14.04
CA ARG A 205 -0.28 -5.66 14.69
C ARG A 205 -1.42 -6.60 14.27
N SER A 206 -1.06 -7.71 13.68
CA SER A 206 -2.00 -8.67 13.09
C SER A 206 -3.05 -9.17 14.11
N HIS A 207 -4.26 -9.36 13.64
CA HIS A 207 -5.35 -9.90 14.45
C HIS A 207 -6.43 -10.54 13.56
N PRO A 208 -7.08 -11.65 13.99
CA PRO A 208 -8.11 -12.31 13.18
C PRO A 208 -9.36 -11.45 12.94
N PHE A 209 -9.56 -10.41 13.75
CA PHE A 209 -10.68 -9.48 13.63
C PHE A 209 -10.26 -8.05 13.25
N ALA A 210 -9.03 -7.86 12.80
CA ALA A 210 -8.63 -6.58 12.24
C ALA A 210 -9.38 -6.33 10.93
N VAL A 211 -9.73 -5.07 10.67
CA VAL A 211 -10.47 -4.65 9.48
C VAL A 211 -9.78 -3.44 8.89
N VAL A 212 -9.22 -3.60 7.72
CA VAL A 212 -8.57 -2.49 7.00
C VAL A 212 -9.64 -1.61 6.36
N ILE A 213 -9.49 -0.31 6.49
CA ILE A 213 -10.41 0.69 5.95
C ILE A 213 -10.04 0.99 4.47
N PRO A 214 -10.97 1.41 3.61
CA PRO A 214 -10.69 1.74 2.22
C PRO A 214 -9.50 2.69 2.07
N GLY A 215 -8.66 2.45 1.05
CA GLY A 215 -7.44 3.19 0.79
C GLY A 215 -6.27 2.85 1.71
N ASN A 216 -6.39 1.84 2.59
CA ASN A 216 -5.36 1.45 3.57
C ASN A 216 -5.00 2.57 4.58
N HIS A 217 -5.88 3.59 4.70
CA HIS A 217 -5.62 4.77 5.52
C HIS A 217 -5.80 4.53 7.02
N ASP A 218 -6.49 3.47 7.41
CA ASP A 218 -6.74 3.13 8.80
C ASP A 218 -7.08 1.64 8.94
N VAL A 219 -7.07 1.15 10.16
CA VAL A 219 -7.44 -0.22 10.51
C VAL A 219 -8.22 -0.25 11.81
N CYS A 220 -9.25 -1.08 11.84
CA CYS A 220 -9.96 -1.39 13.07
C CYS A 220 -9.09 -2.34 13.94
N ARG A 221 -8.18 -1.78 14.74
CA ARG A 221 -7.23 -2.49 15.59
C ARG A 221 -7.05 -1.76 16.92
N LEU A 222 -7.16 -2.48 18.03
CA LEU A 222 -6.88 -1.95 19.38
C LEU A 222 -5.37 -1.98 19.67
N GLY A 223 -4.93 -1.06 20.49
CA GLY A 223 -3.55 -0.87 20.93
C GLY A 223 -3.14 0.59 20.87
N ASP A 224 -1.91 0.88 21.28
CA ASP A 224 -1.35 2.21 21.16
C ASP A 224 -1.11 2.56 19.68
N ILE A 225 -1.09 3.84 19.38
CA ILE A 225 -0.99 4.38 18.02
C ILE A 225 0.13 5.41 17.99
N GLU A 226 1.03 5.31 17.02
CA GLU A 226 2.09 6.29 16.78
C GLU A 226 2.26 6.53 15.28
N GLN A 227 2.73 7.72 14.90
CA GLN A 227 3.18 8.02 13.55
C GLN A 227 4.71 7.98 13.53
N ARG A 228 5.27 6.93 12.93
CA ARG A 228 6.72 6.66 12.93
C ARG A 228 7.22 6.07 11.61
N LEU A 229 6.36 5.95 10.63
CA LEU A 229 6.69 5.39 9.32
C LEU A 229 6.49 6.43 8.24
N GLU A 230 7.14 6.21 7.12
CA GLU A 230 7.16 7.09 5.97
C GLU A 230 6.95 6.29 4.69
N ILE A 231 6.37 6.93 3.69
CA ILE A 231 6.12 6.35 2.36
C ILE A 231 6.53 7.36 1.30
N VAL A 232 7.36 6.93 0.36
CA VAL A 232 7.48 7.62 -0.91
C VAL A 232 6.47 7.04 -1.87
N HIS A 233 5.54 7.86 -2.35
CA HIS A 233 4.41 7.45 -3.15
C HIS A 233 4.55 7.95 -4.59
N LEU A 234 4.81 7.03 -5.51
CA LEU A 234 5.00 7.28 -6.94
C LEU A 234 3.70 7.08 -7.72
N GLN A 235 2.68 7.85 -7.34
CA GLN A 235 1.34 7.74 -7.93
C GLN A 235 1.33 8.04 -9.44
N TYR A 236 2.17 8.97 -9.89
CA TYR A 236 2.27 9.42 -11.27
C TYR A 236 3.70 9.23 -11.77
N ARG A 237 3.87 8.50 -12.89
CA ARG A 237 5.18 8.09 -13.38
C ARG A 237 5.42 8.40 -14.86
N GLY A 238 4.42 8.98 -15.53
CA GLY A 238 4.51 9.34 -16.94
C GLY A 238 3.15 9.63 -17.55
N ILE A 239 3.16 10.27 -18.71
CA ILE A 239 1.95 10.74 -19.43
C ILE A 239 0.99 9.59 -19.71
N ALA A 240 1.49 8.50 -20.30
CA ALA A 240 0.66 7.35 -20.66
C ALA A 240 0.12 6.62 -19.40
N GLN A 241 0.92 6.55 -18.33
CA GLN A 241 0.52 5.93 -17.08
C GLN A 241 -0.58 6.76 -16.38
N ILE A 242 -0.47 8.09 -16.34
CA ILE A 242 -1.50 8.98 -15.81
C ILE A 242 -2.81 8.78 -16.58
N ALA A 243 -2.76 8.87 -17.91
CA ALA A 243 -3.95 8.70 -18.77
C ALA A 243 -4.66 7.36 -18.51
N ARG A 244 -3.89 6.27 -18.44
CA ARG A 244 -4.40 4.93 -18.14
C ARG A 244 -5.02 4.88 -16.74
N LYS A 245 -4.31 5.35 -15.72
CA LYS A 245 -4.73 5.28 -14.30
C LYS A 245 -6.05 6.00 -14.06
N VAL A 246 -6.19 7.24 -14.52
CA VAL A 246 -7.41 8.03 -14.30
C VAL A 246 -8.60 7.49 -15.10
N ARG A 247 -8.40 7.03 -16.36
CA ARG A 247 -9.47 6.52 -17.23
C ARG A 247 -9.95 5.14 -16.76
N VAL A 248 -9.02 4.20 -16.50
CA VAL A 248 -9.37 2.85 -16.04
C VAL A 248 -9.97 2.88 -14.64
N GLY A 249 -9.42 3.69 -13.74
CA GLY A 249 -9.97 3.87 -12.38
C GLY A 249 -11.41 4.37 -12.42
N THR A 250 -11.67 5.42 -13.20
CA THR A 250 -13.02 5.99 -13.37
C THR A 250 -13.99 4.99 -13.99
N GLU A 251 -13.59 4.26 -15.03
CA GLU A 251 -14.43 3.27 -15.68
C GLU A 251 -14.79 2.11 -14.74
N THR A 252 -13.81 1.63 -13.96
CA THR A 252 -14.04 0.56 -12.99
C THR A 252 -15.04 1.00 -11.92
N SER A 253 -14.90 2.20 -11.38
CA SER A 253 -15.81 2.71 -10.35
C SER A 253 -17.22 2.96 -10.87
N ARG A 254 -17.35 3.44 -12.09
CA ARG A 254 -18.70 3.56 -12.74
C ARG A 254 -19.40 2.23 -12.88
N ARG A 255 -18.68 1.18 -13.27
CA ARG A 255 -19.25 -0.18 -13.37
C ARG A 255 -19.68 -0.75 -12.02
N THR A 256 -18.97 -0.40 -10.97
CA THR A 256 -19.26 -0.90 -9.62
C THR A 256 -20.26 -0.06 -8.85
N GLY A 257 -20.67 1.09 -9.40
CA GLY A 257 -21.62 2.01 -8.77
C GLY A 257 -21.05 2.73 -7.54
N GLU A 258 -19.74 2.92 -7.49
CA GLU A 258 -19.06 3.62 -6.40
C GLU A 258 -19.01 5.13 -6.66
N ASP A 259 -19.18 5.90 -5.60
CA ASP A 259 -19.08 7.36 -5.64
C ASP A 259 -17.61 7.81 -5.64
N LEU A 260 -17.07 8.07 -6.82
CA LEU A 260 -15.70 8.56 -7.01
C LEU A 260 -15.43 9.89 -6.35
N SER A 261 -16.45 10.73 -6.19
CA SER A 261 -16.26 12.05 -5.58
C SER A 261 -15.74 11.95 -4.14
N TYR A 262 -16.02 10.83 -3.49
CA TYR A 262 -15.56 10.53 -2.12
C TYR A 262 -14.24 9.74 -2.09
N PHE A 263 -14.10 8.70 -2.93
CA PHE A 263 -12.96 7.77 -2.83
C PHE A 263 -11.74 8.18 -3.67
N ALA A 264 -11.97 8.72 -4.87
CA ALA A 264 -10.89 9.05 -5.79
C ALA A 264 -11.27 10.24 -6.70
N PRO A 265 -11.52 11.42 -6.14
CA PRO A 265 -11.96 12.58 -6.91
C PRO A 265 -10.96 13.02 -7.97
N HIS A 266 -9.67 12.71 -7.80
CA HIS A 266 -8.62 12.96 -8.79
C HIS A 266 -8.76 12.08 -10.04
N TRP A 267 -9.28 10.84 -9.93
CA TRP A 267 -9.54 10.00 -11.10
C TRP A 267 -10.70 10.56 -11.93
N GLU A 268 -11.79 10.98 -11.27
CA GLU A 268 -12.92 11.55 -11.98
C GLU A 268 -12.54 12.84 -12.72
N ALA A 269 -11.80 13.73 -12.07
CA ALA A 269 -11.32 14.96 -12.69
C ALA A 269 -10.35 14.66 -13.84
N GLY A 270 -9.33 13.85 -13.59
CA GLY A 270 -8.30 13.49 -14.58
C GLY A 270 -8.85 12.73 -15.80
N SER A 271 -9.91 11.91 -15.63
CA SER A 271 -10.50 11.16 -16.75
C SER A 271 -11.18 12.03 -17.82
N LYS A 272 -11.47 13.30 -17.50
CA LYS A 272 -12.07 14.29 -18.40
C LYS A 272 -11.04 15.04 -19.24
N LEU A 273 -9.75 14.90 -18.89
CA LEU A 273 -8.67 15.60 -19.59
C LEU A 273 -8.35 14.93 -20.94
N SER A 274 -8.06 15.75 -21.93
CA SER A 274 -7.46 15.34 -23.19
C SER A 274 -6.01 14.89 -23.00
N ASP A 275 -5.44 14.20 -23.99
CA ASP A 275 -4.03 13.78 -23.92
C ASP A 275 -3.07 14.98 -23.86
N ALA A 276 -3.41 16.11 -24.52
CA ALA A 276 -2.64 17.34 -24.45
C ALA A 276 -2.66 17.95 -23.04
N GLU A 277 -3.82 17.97 -22.39
CA GLU A 277 -3.93 18.46 -21.02
C GLU A 277 -3.21 17.54 -20.02
N ILE A 278 -3.21 16.24 -20.24
CA ILE A 278 -2.42 15.30 -19.41
C ILE A 278 -0.91 15.55 -19.60
N ALA A 279 -0.45 15.86 -20.81
CA ALA A 279 0.94 16.23 -21.05
C ALA A 279 1.32 17.53 -20.35
N GLU A 280 0.43 18.53 -20.30
CA GLU A 280 0.64 19.75 -19.53
C GLU A 280 0.69 19.49 -18.00
N VAL A 281 -0.21 18.60 -17.52
CA VAL A 281 -0.18 18.14 -16.12
C VAL A 281 1.16 17.53 -15.80
N TRP A 282 1.65 16.61 -16.65
CA TRP A 282 2.95 15.99 -16.49
C TRP A 282 4.08 17.01 -16.42
N GLU A 283 4.09 17.98 -17.34
CA GLU A 283 5.08 19.07 -17.35
C GLU A 283 5.08 19.85 -16.03
N ASN A 284 3.93 20.05 -15.42
CA ASN A 284 3.87 20.72 -14.12
C ASN A 284 4.43 19.85 -12.99
N ILE A 285 3.89 18.65 -12.80
CA ILE A 285 4.21 17.84 -11.63
C ILE A 285 5.64 17.29 -11.66
N SER A 286 6.20 16.98 -12.84
CA SER A 286 7.60 16.52 -12.98
C SER A 286 8.63 17.61 -12.63
N HIS A 287 8.20 18.86 -12.51
CA HIS A 287 8.99 19.99 -12.03
C HIS A 287 8.56 20.47 -10.63
N GLY A 288 7.79 19.67 -9.88
CA GLY A 288 7.35 19.99 -8.53
C GLY A 288 6.28 21.11 -8.45
N ARG A 289 5.68 21.48 -9.59
CA ARG A 289 4.58 22.46 -9.59
C ARG A 289 3.26 21.75 -9.31
N PRO A 290 2.39 22.28 -8.41
CA PRO A 290 1.09 21.70 -8.15
C PRO A 290 0.19 21.75 -9.40
N ASP A 291 -0.70 20.75 -9.52
CA ASP A 291 -1.72 20.75 -10.57
C ASP A 291 -3.06 20.25 -10.00
N GLU A 292 -4.01 21.17 -9.88
CA GLU A 292 -5.34 20.94 -9.33
C GLU A 292 -6.19 19.96 -10.16
N ARG A 293 -5.91 19.81 -11.46
CA ARG A 293 -6.67 18.95 -12.37
C ARG A 293 -6.61 17.47 -11.96
N ILE A 294 -5.52 17.05 -11.32
CA ILE A 294 -5.33 15.69 -10.79
C ILE A 294 -5.15 15.70 -9.27
N LYS A 295 -5.41 16.84 -8.63
CA LYS A 295 -5.22 17.03 -7.19
C LYS A 295 -3.81 16.69 -6.69
N PHE A 296 -2.81 16.96 -7.51
CA PHE A 296 -1.43 16.96 -7.06
C PHE A 296 -1.14 18.33 -6.45
N VAL A 297 -1.26 18.40 -5.14
CA VAL A 297 -1.03 19.64 -4.38
C VAL A 297 0.21 19.41 -3.53
N ALA A 298 1.33 20.02 -3.93
CA ALA A 298 2.52 20.06 -3.12
C ALA A 298 2.39 21.16 -2.06
N GLU A 299 2.42 20.80 -0.79
CA GLU A 299 2.21 21.74 0.34
C GLU A 299 3.51 22.08 1.06
N GLY A 300 4.51 21.20 0.98
CA GLY A 300 5.77 21.34 1.69
C GLY A 300 6.91 21.84 0.82
N PRO A 301 8.13 21.85 1.34
CA PRO A 301 9.27 22.09 0.48
C PRO A 301 9.39 21.00 -0.57
N ILE A 302 9.67 21.38 -1.81
CA ILE A 302 9.99 20.44 -2.87
C ILE A 302 11.46 20.10 -2.76
N VAL A 303 11.75 18.79 -2.70
CA VAL A 303 13.12 18.28 -2.68
C VAL A 303 13.38 17.43 -3.93
N HIS A 304 14.65 17.43 -4.37
CA HIS A 304 15.12 16.66 -5.51
C HIS A 304 16.09 15.61 -5.03
N GLY A 305 16.03 14.40 -5.56
CA GLY A 305 16.93 13.34 -5.18
C GLY A 305 16.74 12.05 -5.97
N LYS A 306 17.60 11.09 -5.70
CA LYS A 306 17.53 9.73 -6.26
C LYS A 306 17.44 8.72 -5.13
N PHE A 307 16.82 7.58 -5.39
CA PHE A 307 16.95 6.44 -4.51
C PHE A 307 18.37 5.84 -4.71
N LEU A 308 19.31 6.24 -3.88
CA LEU A 308 20.69 5.78 -3.98
C LEU A 308 20.87 4.33 -3.56
N LYS A 309 20.14 3.91 -2.53
CA LYS A 309 20.11 2.53 -2.01
C LYS A 309 18.74 2.24 -1.44
N TRP A 310 18.15 1.13 -1.82
CA TRP A 310 16.85 0.72 -1.28
C TRP A 310 16.88 0.21 0.16
N ASN A 311 18.05 -0.12 0.69
CA ASN A 311 18.23 -0.47 2.10
C ASN A 311 18.21 0.77 2.99
N TYR A 312 18.56 1.91 2.42
CA TYR A 312 18.63 3.21 3.06
C TYR A 312 18.26 4.25 2.01
N TRP A 313 17.38 5.18 2.34
CA TRP A 313 17.00 6.30 1.49
C TRP A 313 18.18 7.23 1.21
N ASN A 314 19.03 7.39 2.20
CA ASN A 314 20.41 7.83 2.16
C ASN A 314 21.27 6.78 2.83
N GLU A 315 22.57 6.98 2.94
CA GLU A 315 23.45 6.08 3.69
C GLU A 315 23.08 5.93 5.16
N ASP A 316 22.44 6.95 5.73
CA ASP A 316 21.93 7.01 7.10
C ASP A 316 20.45 6.57 7.26
N GLY A 317 19.79 6.19 6.15
CA GLY A 317 18.37 5.77 6.18
C GLY A 317 17.34 6.91 6.12
N SER A 318 17.79 8.17 6.05
CA SER A 318 16.90 9.32 5.96
C SER A 318 16.34 9.54 4.55
N ILE A 319 15.24 10.30 4.43
CA ILE A 319 14.79 10.83 3.14
C ILE A 319 15.85 11.80 2.60
N PRO A 320 16.13 11.80 1.28
CA PRO A 320 16.95 12.84 0.68
C PRO A 320 16.33 14.21 1.00
N LYS A 321 17.02 14.98 1.83
CA LYS A 321 16.67 16.40 2.01
C LYS A 321 17.30 17.12 0.84
N GLY A 322 16.47 17.70 -0.03
CA GLY A 322 16.96 18.61 -1.06
C GLY A 322 17.78 19.73 -0.42
N ASP A 323 18.78 20.19 -1.13
CA ASP A 323 19.49 21.41 -0.75
C ASP A 323 18.44 22.53 -0.64
N ALA A 324 18.29 23.09 0.57
CA ALA A 324 17.38 24.16 0.88
C ALA A 324 17.79 25.48 0.21
#